data_8d8b0cd0692f8cc00007ffbfda36fea0
#
_entry.id   8d8b0cd0692f8cc00007ffbfda36fea0
#
_cell.length_a   1.000
_cell.length_b   1.000
_cell.length_c   1.000
_cell.angle_alpha   90.00
_cell.angle_beta   90.00
_cell.angle_gamma   90.00
#
_symmetry.space_group_name_H-M   'P 1'
#
loop_
_entity.id
_entity.type
_entity.pdbx_description
1 polymer ?
#
loop_
_entity_poly.entity_id
_entity_poly.type
_entity_poly.pdbx_seq_one_letter_code
_entity_poly.pdbx_strand_id
1 'polypeptide(L)'
;MAPASLPLTPALQQQLRAWLSEDLGRGDLTAPALAGARGRAHWTSKAPGIFCGGVLAQPLFALLDPAVVVRQLVAEGDAVAAGQRLLELEGAATALVAAERTALNLAMRLSGIATATAGLVAQLAGSGVRLADTRKTTPGLRTLEKYAVRCGGGCNHRLGLDDAAMLKENHLAWSGGVAAAIAAVRSQAPWPARVIVEAESEGEAEAAVLAGADGVLLDEFSPAALRALVPRLRQLAAQRPGGGGVVLEASGVQPAQLAAYGATGIDLISTSAPVTRAPWLDLSMRFEADWV
;
A
#
# COMPACT_ATOMS: atom_id res chain seq x y z
N MET A 1 -15.19 -3.48 -5.27
CA MET A 1 -14.11 -2.62 -5.84
C MET A 1 -13.47 -3.36 -7.02
N ALA A 2 -12.96 -2.66 -8.04
CA ALA A 2 -12.14 -3.31 -9.07
C ALA A 2 -10.88 -3.94 -8.41
N PRO A 3 -10.40 -5.09 -8.90
CA PRO A 3 -9.20 -5.73 -8.36
C PRO A 3 -8.01 -4.78 -8.45
N ALA A 4 -7.14 -4.80 -7.44
CA ALA A 4 -5.91 -4.03 -7.47
C ALA A 4 -5.04 -4.51 -8.65
N SER A 5 -4.50 -3.58 -9.43
CA SER A 5 -3.56 -3.90 -10.50
C SER A 5 -2.17 -3.35 -10.17
N LEU A 6 -1.14 -4.09 -10.53
CA LEU A 6 0.27 -3.70 -10.40
C LEU A 6 0.88 -3.66 -11.81
N PRO A 7 1.06 -2.47 -12.40
CA PRO A 7 1.75 -2.36 -13.69
C PRO A 7 3.22 -2.79 -13.57
N LEU A 8 3.67 -3.65 -14.45
CA LEU A 8 5.07 -4.07 -14.53
C LEU A 8 5.89 -3.00 -15.29
N THR A 9 6.13 -1.87 -14.62
CA THR A 9 6.89 -0.75 -15.18
C THR A 9 8.36 -1.10 -15.38
N PRO A 10 9.12 -0.41 -16.27
CA PRO A 10 10.57 -0.60 -16.39
C PRO A 10 11.33 -0.46 -15.09
N ALA A 11 10.92 0.48 -14.23
CA ALA A 11 11.51 0.66 -12.90
C ALA A 11 11.29 -0.56 -12.00
N LEU A 12 10.08 -1.13 -11.98
CA LEU A 12 9.80 -2.34 -11.20
C LEU A 12 10.57 -3.55 -11.76
N GLN A 13 10.67 -3.70 -13.09
CA GLN A 13 11.48 -4.76 -13.69
C GLN A 13 12.95 -4.66 -13.31
N GLN A 14 13.50 -3.45 -13.27
CA GLN A 14 14.88 -3.23 -12.81
C GLN A 14 15.05 -3.60 -11.33
N GLN A 15 14.08 -3.25 -10.49
CA GLN A 15 14.10 -3.63 -9.07
C GLN A 15 14.04 -5.16 -8.87
N LEU A 16 13.18 -5.87 -9.61
CA LEU A 16 13.11 -7.33 -9.55
C LEU A 16 14.46 -7.97 -9.90
N ARG A 17 15.16 -7.46 -10.93
CA ARG A 17 16.53 -7.91 -11.26
C ARG A 17 17.51 -7.64 -10.13
N ALA A 18 17.44 -6.47 -9.50
CA ALA A 18 18.35 -6.10 -8.41
C ALA A 18 18.15 -7.00 -7.19
N TRP A 19 16.90 -7.26 -6.78
CA TRP A 19 16.59 -8.15 -5.64
C TRP A 19 16.97 -9.60 -5.91
N LEU A 20 16.75 -10.10 -7.14
CA LEU A 20 17.19 -11.43 -7.53
C LEU A 20 18.72 -11.53 -7.53
N SER A 21 19.42 -10.49 -8.01
CA SER A 21 20.88 -10.43 -8.02
C SER A 21 21.49 -10.37 -6.62
N GLU A 22 20.80 -9.80 -5.63
CA GLU A 22 21.21 -9.77 -4.23
C GLU A 22 21.40 -11.21 -3.67
N ASP A 23 20.47 -12.10 -4.00
CA ASP A 23 20.51 -13.51 -3.52
C ASP A 23 21.42 -14.38 -4.38
N LEU A 24 21.41 -14.21 -5.69
CA LEU A 24 22.24 -15.00 -6.61
C LEU A 24 23.74 -14.72 -6.50
N GLY A 25 24.11 -13.48 -6.22
CA GLY A 25 25.53 -13.08 -6.22
C GLY A 25 26.23 -13.48 -7.51
N ARG A 26 27.25 -14.34 -7.40
CA ARG A 26 28.05 -14.88 -8.54
C ARG A 26 27.45 -16.13 -9.16
N GLY A 27 26.32 -16.62 -8.66
CA GLY A 27 25.61 -17.81 -9.11
C GLY A 27 25.33 -18.81 -8.00
N ASP A 28 24.30 -19.63 -8.19
CA ASP A 28 23.90 -20.68 -7.23
C ASP A 28 24.89 -21.85 -7.28
N LEU A 29 25.55 -22.11 -6.17
CA LEU A 29 26.53 -23.22 -6.03
C LEU A 29 25.87 -24.61 -6.13
N THR A 30 24.56 -24.71 -5.95
CA THR A 30 23.82 -25.97 -6.06
C THR A 30 23.32 -26.26 -7.49
N ALA A 31 23.36 -25.27 -8.39
CA ALA A 31 22.87 -25.40 -9.76
C ALA A 31 23.42 -26.62 -10.52
N PRO A 32 24.71 -27.01 -10.39
CA PRO A 32 25.24 -28.21 -11.07
C PRO A 32 24.51 -29.51 -10.72
N ALA A 33 23.94 -29.61 -9.49
CA ALA A 33 23.17 -30.78 -9.07
C ALA A 33 21.80 -30.89 -9.76
N LEU A 34 21.33 -29.78 -10.33
CA LEU A 34 20.02 -29.65 -11.00
C LEU A 34 20.15 -29.49 -12.52
N ALA A 35 21.36 -29.65 -13.07
CA ALA A 35 21.64 -29.39 -14.47
C ALA A 35 20.79 -30.28 -15.40
N GLY A 36 20.05 -29.64 -16.33
CA GLY A 36 19.16 -30.32 -17.26
C GLY A 36 17.84 -30.81 -16.67
N ALA A 37 17.64 -30.75 -15.36
CA ALA A 37 16.39 -31.13 -14.72
C ALA A 37 15.29 -30.09 -14.95
N ARG A 38 14.08 -30.56 -15.17
CA ARG A 38 12.84 -29.75 -15.13
C ARG A 38 11.99 -30.24 -13.96
N GLY A 39 11.11 -29.39 -13.46
CA GLY A 39 10.28 -29.75 -12.33
C GLY A 39 8.99 -28.95 -12.25
N ARG A 40 8.17 -29.37 -11.32
CA ARG A 40 6.96 -28.66 -10.88
C ARG A 40 7.09 -28.29 -9.42
N ALA A 41 6.51 -27.14 -9.09
CA ALA A 41 6.42 -26.68 -7.73
C ALA A 41 5.07 -25.96 -7.51
N HIS A 42 4.70 -25.77 -6.26
CA HIS A 42 3.54 -24.94 -5.91
C HIS A 42 3.79 -24.15 -4.64
N TRP A 43 3.16 -22.98 -4.56
CA TRP A 43 3.15 -22.20 -3.31
C TRP A 43 1.94 -22.58 -2.47
N THR A 44 2.16 -22.64 -1.15
CA THR A 44 1.13 -22.94 -0.15
C THR A 44 1.19 -21.92 0.96
N SER A 45 0.03 -21.41 1.39
CA SER A 45 -0.06 -20.62 2.62
C SER A 45 -0.01 -21.53 3.83
N LYS A 46 0.77 -21.16 4.86
CA LYS A 46 0.82 -21.89 6.14
C LYS A 46 -0.09 -21.31 7.19
N ALA A 47 -0.65 -20.14 6.95
CA ALA A 47 -1.56 -19.43 7.85
C ALA A 47 -2.71 -18.80 7.06
N PRO A 48 -3.86 -18.50 7.69
CA PRO A 48 -4.92 -17.74 7.05
C PRO A 48 -4.48 -16.28 6.86
N GLY A 49 -4.90 -15.65 5.76
CA GLY A 49 -4.56 -14.26 5.46
C GLY A 49 -5.14 -13.78 4.14
N ILE A 50 -4.62 -12.67 3.64
CA ILE A 50 -4.93 -12.12 2.31
C ILE A 50 -3.72 -12.33 1.42
N PHE A 51 -3.89 -13.00 0.30
CA PHE A 51 -2.82 -13.27 -0.65
C PHE A 51 -2.48 -12.02 -1.47
N CYS A 52 -1.17 -11.72 -1.57
CA CYS A 52 -0.66 -10.61 -2.38
C CYS A 52 0.78 -10.88 -2.81
N GLY A 53 1.08 -10.56 -4.07
CA GLY A 53 2.43 -10.68 -4.62
C GLY A 53 2.63 -11.86 -5.57
N GLY A 54 1.61 -12.69 -5.82
CA GLY A 54 1.66 -13.74 -6.84
C GLY A 54 1.92 -13.19 -8.25
N VAL A 55 1.44 -11.98 -8.52
CA VAL A 55 1.68 -11.26 -9.78
C VAL A 55 3.17 -11.03 -10.07
N LEU A 56 4.03 -11.06 -9.08
CA LEU A 56 5.48 -10.91 -9.21
C LEU A 56 6.19 -12.23 -9.56
N ALA A 57 5.54 -13.39 -9.37
CA ALA A 57 6.17 -14.68 -9.58
C ALA A 57 6.59 -14.88 -11.04
N GLN A 58 5.65 -14.79 -11.99
CA GLN A 58 5.97 -14.98 -13.41
C GLN A 58 7.14 -14.08 -13.89
N PRO A 59 7.12 -12.74 -13.68
CA PRO A 59 8.23 -11.89 -14.14
C PRO A 59 9.56 -12.18 -13.43
N LEU A 60 9.54 -12.61 -12.16
CA LEU A 60 10.76 -12.89 -11.42
C LEU A 60 11.42 -14.20 -11.88
N PHE A 61 10.66 -15.30 -11.98
CA PHE A 61 11.16 -16.58 -12.46
C PHE A 61 11.63 -16.50 -13.92
N ALA A 62 10.92 -15.74 -14.76
CA ALA A 62 11.28 -15.53 -16.16
C ALA A 62 12.62 -14.78 -16.34
N LEU A 63 13.15 -14.11 -15.33
CA LEU A 63 14.50 -13.52 -15.38
C LEU A 63 15.61 -14.57 -15.49
N LEU A 64 15.36 -15.78 -14.95
CA LEU A 64 16.32 -16.89 -14.98
C LEU A 64 16.03 -17.87 -16.12
N ASP A 65 14.78 -18.17 -16.37
CA ASP A 65 14.35 -19.02 -17.49
C ASP A 65 13.01 -18.49 -18.04
N PRO A 66 13.02 -17.86 -19.24
CA PRO A 66 11.80 -17.38 -19.88
C PRO A 66 10.74 -18.47 -20.16
N ALA A 67 11.15 -19.74 -20.14
CA ALA A 67 10.25 -20.88 -20.36
C ALA A 67 9.52 -21.33 -19.08
N VAL A 68 9.80 -20.72 -17.92
CA VAL A 68 9.04 -20.98 -16.69
C VAL A 68 7.60 -20.50 -16.86
N VAL A 69 6.67 -21.38 -16.54
CA VAL A 69 5.22 -21.09 -16.53
C VAL A 69 4.75 -21.00 -15.09
N VAL A 70 4.06 -19.90 -14.76
CA VAL A 70 3.40 -19.72 -13.47
C VAL A 70 1.89 -19.66 -13.68
N ARG A 71 1.16 -20.52 -12.98
CA ARG A 71 -0.30 -20.54 -12.96
C ARG A 71 -0.81 -20.10 -11.60
N GLN A 72 -1.36 -18.89 -11.51
CA GLN A 72 -1.97 -18.40 -10.28
C GLN A 72 -3.34 -19.06 -10.07
N LEU A 73 -3.58 -19.62 -8.88
CA LEU A 73 -4.80 -20.32 -8.49
C LEU A 73 -5.72 -19.45 -7.63
N VAL A 74 -5.15 -18.44 -6.99
CA VAL A 74 -5.82 -17.50 -6.07
C VAL A 74 -5.54 -16.08 -6.56
N ALA A 75 -6.55 -15.24 -6.62
CA ALA A 75 -6.37 -13.86 -7.07
C ALA A 75 -5.70 -12.98 -5.99
N GLU A 76 -5.08 -11.88 -6.44
CA GLU A 76 -4.57 -10.85 -5.54
C GLU A 76 -5.71 -10.25 -4.71
N GLY A 77 -5.55 -10.21 -3.39
CA GLY A 77 -6.55 -9.70 -2.46
C GLY A 77 -7.56 -10.74 -1.97
N ASP A 78 -7.51 -11.97 -2.46
CA ASP A 78 -8.38 -13.04 -1.95
C ASP A 78 -7.92 -13.51 -0.57
N ALA A 79 -8.90 -13.86 0.26
CA ALA A 79 -8.66 -14.55 1.52
C ALA A 79 -8.21 -15.99 1.28
N VAL A 80 -7.20 -16.42 2.01
CA VAL A 80 -6.63 -17.77 1.92
C VAL A 80 -6.62 -18.47 3.27
N ALA A 81 -6.77 -19.79 3.25
CA ALA A 81 -6.68 -20.65 4.43
C ALA A 81 -5.28 -21.26 4.56
N ALA A 82 -4.95 -21.76 5.76
CA ALA A 82 -3.78 -22.60 5.96
C ALA A 82 -3.86 -23.88 5.11
N GLY A 83 -2.77 -24.25 4.45
CA GLY A 83 -2.69 -25.40 3.56
C GLY A 83 -3.19 -25.16 2.13
N GLN A 84 -3.73 -23.97 1.84
CA GLN A 84 -4.27 -23.67 0.51
C GLN A 84 -3.14 -23.46 -0.51
N ARG A 85 -3.23 -24.13 -1.67
CA ARG A 85 -2.35 -23.86 -2.82
C ARG A 85 -2.70 -22.50 -3.44
N LEU A 86 -1.67 -21.70 -3.72
CA LEU A 86 -1.79 -20.31 -4.20
C LEU A 86 -1.46 -20.18 -5.68
N LEU A 87 -0.39 -20.84 -6.10
CA LEU A 87 0.05 -20.90 -7.50
C LEU A 87 0.86 -22.16 -7.76
N GLU A 88 1.01 -22.50 -9.03
CA GLU A 88 1.82 -23.59 -9.54
C GLU A 88 2.87 -23.06 -10.49
N LEU A 89 4.05 -23.73 -10.49
CA LEU A 89 5.18 -23.39 -11.34
C LEU A 89 5.66 -24.64 -12.08
N GLU A 90 6.09 -24.47 -13.32
CA GLU A 90 6.75 -25.50 -14.12
C GLU A 90 7.91 -24.88 -14.89
N GLY A 91 9.11 -25.48 -14.84
CA GLY A 91 10.26 -24.96 -15.55
C GLY A 91 11.57 -25.69 -15.23
N ALA A 92 12.69 -25.08 -15.62
CA ALA A 92 14.01 -25.59 -15.25
C ALA A 92 14.18 -25.60 -13.72
N ALA A 93 14.59 -26.75 -13.15
CA ALA A 93 14.74 -26.89 -11.71
C ALA A 93 15.72 -25.87 -11.11
N THR A 94 16.78 -25.52 -11.83
CA THR A 94 17.73 -24.48 -11.43
C THR A 94 17.07 -23.11 -11.29
N ALA A 95 16.17 -22.74 -12.20
CA ALA A 95 15.46 -21.45 -12.14
C ALA A 95 14.44 -21.44 -11.00
N LEU A 96 13.70 -22.55 -10.81
CA LEU A 96 12.72 -22.69 -9.73
C LEU A 96 13.37 -22.57 -8.35
N VAL A 97 14.50 -23.21 -8.13
CA VAL A 97 15.23 -23.15 -6.84
C VAL A 97 15.85 -21.78 -6.62
N ALA A 98 16.53 -21.23 -7.63
CA ALA A 98 17.30 -20.00 -7.48
C ALA A 98 16.43 -18.75 -7.27
N ALA A 99 15.21 -18.69 -7.82
CA ALA A 99 14.31 -17.56 -7.62
C ALA A 99 13.36 -17.71 -6.42
N GLU A 100 13.27 -18.90 -5.82
CA GLU A 100 12.31 -19.22 -4.74
C GLU A 100 12.35 -18.19 -3.62
N ARG A 101 13.51 -17.95 -3.04
CA ARG A 101 13.63 -17.16 -1.82
C ARG A 101 13.23 -15.71 -2.04
N THR A 102 13.73 -15.09 -3.09
CA THR A 102 13.36 -13.71 -3.46
C THR A 102 11.87 -13.58 -3.72
N ALA A 103 11.28 -14.52 -4.46
CA ALA A 103 9.86 -14.50 -4.80
C ALA A 103 8.98 -14.69 -3.56
N LEU A 104 9.29 -15.64 -2.69
CA LEU A 104 8.56 -15.87 -1.45
C LEU A 104 8.69 -14.69 -0.49
N ASN A 105 9.89 -14.10 -0.31
CA ASN A 105 10.09 -12.97 0.59
C ASN A 105 9.19 -11.78 0.20
N LEU A 106 9.10 -11.46 -1.09
CA LEU A 106 8.22 -10.42 -1.58
C LEU A 106 6.74 -10.76 -1.30
N ALA A 107 6.30 -11.96 -1.67
CA ALA A 107 4.91 -12.36 -1.49
C ALA A 107 4.51 -12.47 -0.01
N MET A 108 5.37 -12.99 0.85
CA MET A 108 5.15 -13.08 2.30
C MET A 108 5.00 -11.69 2.93
N ARG A 109 5.88 -10.75 2.56
CA ARG A 109 5.81 -9.36 3.01
C ARG A 109 4.52 -8.69 2.56
N LEU A 110 4.19 -8.77 1.27
CA LEU A 110 3.02 -8.12 0.69
C LEU A 110 1.72 -8.73 1.22
N SER A 111 1.64 -10.04 1.35
CA SER A 111 0.48 -10.72 1.94
C SER A 111 0.30 -10.35 3.41
N GLY A 112 1.38 -10.16 4.16
CA GLY A 112 1.32 -9.67 5.54
C GLY A 112 0.70 -8.28 5.62
N ILE A 113 1.13 -7.34 4.75
CA ILE A 113 0.57 -5.99 4.68
C ILE A 113 -0.92 -6.02 4.26
N ALA A 114 -1.26 -6.82 3.25
CA ALA A 114 -2.64 -6.96 2.79
C ALA A 114 -3.54 -7.51 3.90
N THR A 115 -3.07 -8.52 4.63
CA THR A 115 -3.78 -9.11 5.77
C THR A 115 -4.00 -8.10 6.90
N ALA A 116 -2.96 -7.37 7.29
CA ALA A 116 -3.07 -6.34 8.32
C ALA A 116 -4.02 -5.21 7.88
N THR A 117 -3.95 -4.81 6.61
CA THR A 117 -4.86 -3.79 6.07
C THR A 117 -6.31 -4.27 6.11
N ALA A 118 -6.59 -5.50 5.69
CA ALA A 118 -7.96 -6.05 5.70
C ALA A 118 -8.54 -6.08 7.11
N GLY A 119 -7.74 -6.41 8.11
CA GLY A 119 -8.16 -6.38 9.52
C GLY A 119 -8.53 -4.98 10.02
N LEU A 120 -7.84 -3.94 9.55
CA LEU A 120 -8.16 -2.55 9.90
C LEU A 120 -9.37 -2.02 9.12
N VAL A 121 -9.47 -2.36 7.83
CA VAL A 121 -10.62 -1.99 6.98
C VAL A 121 -11.92 -2.59 7.53
N ALA A 122 -11.88 -3.83 8.02
CA ALA A 122 -13.04 -4.47 8.61
C ALA A 122 -13.61 -3.70 9.83
N GLN A 123 -12.75 -3.01 10.60
CA GLN A 123 -13.19 -2.20 11.75
C GLN A 123 -13.91 -0.91 11.32
N LEU A 124 -13.78 -0.49 10.07
CA LEU A 124 -14.45 0.68 9.48
C LEU A 124 -15.69 0.30 8.67
N ALA A 125 -16.09 -0.98 8.66
CA ALA A 125 -17.23 -1.45 7.91
C ALA A 125 -18.52 -0.69 8.30
N GLY A 126 -19.25 -0.21 7.31
CA GLY A 126 -20.51 0.54 7.52
C GLY A 126 -20.34 2.02 7.89
N SER A 127 -19.12 2.51 8.18
CA SER A 127 -18.89 3.92 8.54
C SER A 127 -18.84 4.87 7.34
N GLY A 128 -18.56 4.37 6.14
CA GLY A 128 -18.25 5.16 4.95
C GLY A 128 -16.83 5.74 4.93
N VAL A 129 -16.07 5.62 6.02
CA VAL A 129 -14.67 6.10 6.13
C VAL A 129 -13.73 5.11 5.45
N ARG A 130 -12.79 5.61 4.67
CA ARG A 130 -11.76 4.79 4.01
C ARG A 130 -10.47 4.78 4.82
N LEU A 131 -9.76 3.66 4.78
CA LEU A 131 -8.41 3.53 5.34
C LEU A 131 -7.37 3.81 4.26
N ALA A 132 -6.46 4.74 4.49
CA ALA A 132 -5.35 5.05 3.61
C ALA A 132 -4.00 4.68 4.23
N ASP A 133 -3.03 4.38 3.36
CA ASP A 133 -1.62 4.27 3.72
C ASP A 133 -0.95 5.66 3.90
N THR A 134 0.35 5.63 4.07
CA THR A 134 1.19 6.83 4.17
C THR A 134 2.45 6.70 3.30
N ARG A 135 3.38 7.67 3.41
CA ARG A 135 4.73 7.54 2.85
C ARG A 135 5.74 6.87 3.78
N LYS A 136 5.31 6.42 4.98
CA LYS A 136 6.15 5.63 5.90
C LYS A 136 6.24 4.20 5.37
N THR A 137 7.08 4.00 4.36
CA THR A 137 7.28 2.75 3.62
C THR A 137 8.75 2.36 3.62
N THR A 138 9.04 1.07 3.41
CA THR A 138 10.41 0.59 3.23
C THR A 138 11.04 1.21 1.97
N PRO A 139 12.24 1.82 2.06
CA PRO A 139 12.93 2.34 0.89
C PRO A 139 13.04 1.28 -0.21
N GLY A 140 12.70 1.66 -1.44
CA GLY A 140 12.67 0.76 -2.60
C GLY A 140 11.39 -0.08 -2.73
N LEU A 141 10.60 -0.29 -1.68
CA LEU A 141 9.40 -1.15 -1.71
C LEU A 141 8.07 -0.37 -1.80
N ARG A 142 8.10 0.96 -1.83
CA ARG A 142 6.86 1.78 -1.72
C ARG A 142 5.76 1.37 -2.68
N THR A 143 6.08 1.18 -3.94
CA THR A 143 5.09 0.79 -4.96
C THR A 143 4.41 -0.52 -4.61
N LEU A 144 5.18 -1.51 -4.15
CA LEU A 144 4.67 -2.83 -3.78
C LEU A 144 3.90 -2.80 -2.46
N GLU A 145 4.40 -2.09 -1.44
CA GLU A 145 3.73 -1.99 -0.15
C GLU A 145 2.39 -1.24 -0.26
N LYS A 146 2.33 -0.19 -1.08
CA LYS A 146 1.09 0.51 -1.40
C LYS A 146 0.12 -0.34 -2.24
N TYR A 147 0.64 -1.16 -3.14
CA TYR A 147 -0.16 -2.15 -3.85
C TYR A 147 -0.79 -3.15 -2.88
N ALA A 148 -0.03 -3.66 -1.91
CA ALA A 148 -0.51 -4.59 -0.91
C ALA A 148 -1.61 -3.98 -0.01
N VAL A 149 -1.51 -2.69 0.34
CA VAL A 149 -2.59 -1.97 1.04
C VAL A 149 -3.89 -1.99 0.21
N ARG A 150 -3.81 -1.80 -1.11
CA ARG A 150 -5.00 -1.89 -1.99
C ARG A 150 -5.56 -3.31 -2.05
N CYS A 151 -4.71 -4.33 -2.09
CA CYS A 151 -5.14 -5.74 -2.02
C CYS A 151 -5.87 -6.06 -0.72
N GLY A 152 -5.49 -5.42 0.40
CA GLY A 152 -6.18 -5.52 1.68
C GLY A 152 -7.45 -4.68 1.80
N GLY A 153 -7.89 -3.99 0.72
CA GLY A 153 -9.10 -3.18 0.71
C GLY A 153 -8.92 -1.73 1.17
N GLY A 154 -7.70 -1.30 1.46
CA GLY A 154 -7.36 0.09 1.73
C GLY A 154 -7.27 0.93 0.45
N CYS A 155 -7.00 2.22 0.60
CA CYS A 155 -6.68 3.12 -0.50
C CYS A 155 -5.28 3.73 -0.31
N ASN A 156 -4.72 4.24 -1.40
CA ASN A 156 -3.42 4.90 -1.31
C ASN A 156 -3.60 6.40 -1.03
N HIS A 157 -2.82 6.92 -0.09
CA HIS A 157 -2.44 8.32 -0.03
C HIS A 157 -1.39 8.61 -1.11
N ARG A 158 -1.00 9.88 -1.30
CA ARG A 158 -0.01 10.28 -2.31
C ARG A 158 1.20 9.35 -2.36
N LEU A 159 1.64 9.05 -3.59
CA LEU A 159 2.76 8.13 -3.85
C LEU A 159 4.11 8.78 -3.56
N GLY A 160 4.24 10.06 -3.88
CA GLY A 160 5.47 10.83 -3.75
C GLY A 160 5.20 12.29 -3.44
N LEU A 161 6.24 13.11 -3.59
CA LEU A 161 6.14 14.57 -3.42
C LEU A 161 5.56 15.26 -4.67
N ASP A 162 5.56 14.55 -5.78
CA ASP A 162 5.11 14.97 -7.11
C ASP A 162 3.64 14.61 -7.41
N ASP A 163 2.99 13.84 -6.53
CA ASP A 163 1.63 13.35 -6.72
C ASP A 163 0.57 14.29 -6.13
N ALA A 164 0.80 14.80 -4.92
CA ALA A 164 -0.02 15.82 -4.28
C ALA A 164 0.81 16.66 -3.31
N ALA A 165 0.49 17.93 -3.17
CA ALA A 165 1.10 18.80 -2.16
C ALA A 165 0.50 18.50 -0.78
N MET A 166 1.34 18.41 0.24
CA MET A 166 0.92 18.37 1.65
C MET A 166 1.70 19.43 2.41
N LEU A 167 0.99 20.45 2.84
CA LEU A 167 1.51 21.55 3.63
C LEU A 167 1.43 21.16 5.11
N LYS A 168 2.52 21.35 5.82
CA LYS A 168 2.70 21.05 7.24
C LYS A 168 3.08 22.32 8.00
N GLU A 169 3.13 22.27 9.32
CA GLU A 169 3.45 23.40 10.20
C GLU A 169 4.64 24.23 9.69
N ASN A 170 5.76 23.57 9.34
CA ASN A 170 6.96 24.24 8.86
C ASN A 170 6.75 24.97 7.53
N HIS A 171 5.98 24.39 6.60
CA HIS A 171 5.64 25.07 5.34
C HIS A 171 4.79 26.31 5.61
N LEU A 172 3.82 26.22 6.52
CA LEU A 172 2.93 27.33 6.89
C LEU A 172 3.70 28.46 7.56
N ALA A 173 4.59 28.12 8.49
CA ALA A 173 5.41 29.08 9.21
C ALA A 173 6.35 29.86 8.27
N TRP A 174 7.00 29.18 7.33
CA TRP A 174 7.99 29.82 6.44
C TRP A 174 7.38 30.52 5.23
N SER A 175 6.13 30.23 4.87
CA SER A 175 5.44 30.87 3.73
C SER A 175 4.55 32.06 4.11
N GLY A 176 4.47 32.42 5.40
CA GLY A 176 3.60 33.51 5.87
C GLY A 176 2.15 33.09 6.09
N GLY A 177 1.89 31.82 6.35
CA GLY A 177 0.59 31.26 6.74
C GLY A 177 -0.09 30.42 5.66
N VAL A 178 -1.25 29.84 6.04
CA VAL A 178 -1.97 28.85 5.25
C VAL A 178 -2.35 29.36 3.84
N ALA A 179 -2.93 30.55 3.75
CA ALA A 179 -3.39 31.11 2.48
C ALA A 179 -2.23 31.39 1.51
N ALA A 180 -1.12 31.94 2.03
CA ALA A 180 0.08 32.21 1.24
C ALA A 180 0.72 30.89 0.74
N ALA A 181 0.79 29.87 1.61
CA ALA A 181 1.33 28.55 1.27
C ALA A 181 0.50 27.88 0.15
N ILE A 182 -0.81 27.86 0.26
CA ILE A 182 -1.71 27.30 -0.76
C ILE A 182 -1.57 28.06 -2.09
N ALA A 183 -1.56 29.40 -2.06
CA ALA A 183 -1.41 30.21 -3.26
C ALA A 183 -0.06 29.97 -3.96
N ALA A 184 1.03 29.88 -3.20
CA ALA A 184 2.35 29.58 -3.73
C ALA A 184 2.39 28.20 -4.42
N VAL A 185 1.83 27.16 -3.80
CA VAL A 185 1.74 25.83 -4.42
C VAL A 185 0.91 25.86 -5.70
N ARG A 186 -0.28 26.44 -5.65
CA ARG A 186 -1.20 26.48 -6.82
C ARG A 186 -0.64 27.26 -8.01
N SER A 187 0.26 28.23 -7.76
CA SER A 187 0.90 29.00 -8.83
C SER A 187 1.92 28.20 -9.65
N GLN A 188 2.42 27.07 -9.14
CA GLN A 188 3.48 26.26 -9.75
C GLN A 188 3.08 24.81 -9.99
N ALA A 189 2.16 24.27 -9.18
CA ALA A 189 1.75 22.87 -9.28
C ALA A 189 0.97 22.61 -10.58
N PRO A 190 1.06 21.41 -11.16
CA PRO A 190 0.19 21.00 -12.25
C PRO A 190 -1.29 21.15 -11.87
N TRP A 191 -2.13 21.57 -12.82
CA TRP A 191 -3.55 21.83 -12.58
C TRP A 191 -4.32 20.72 -11.81
N PRO A 192 -4.10 19.41 -12.03
CA PRO A 192 -4.83 18.36 -11.31
C PRO A 192 -4.27 18.08 -9.91
N ALA A 193 -3.15 18.70 -9.50
CA ALA A 193 -2.52 18.43 -8.22
C ALA A 193 -3.40 18.91 -7.05
N ARG A 194 -3.65 18.03 -6.09
CA ARG A 194 -4.36 18.34 -4.85
C ARG A 194 -3.45 19.03 -3.85
N VAL A 195 -4.02 19.97 -3.09
CA VAL A 195 -3.35 20.63 -1.97
C VAL A 195 -4.01 20.20 -0.67
N ILE A 196 -3.27 19.48 0.15
CA ILE A 196 -3.69 18.99 1.46
C ILE A 196 -2.95 19.82 2.52
N VAL A 197 -3.64 20.22 3.58
CA VAL A 197 -3.06 20.94 4.72
C VAL A 197 -3.19 20.05 5.96
N GLU A 198 -2.07 19.82 6.63
CA GLU A 198 -2.03 19.21 7.96
C GLU A 198 -2.33 20.30 8.98
N ALA A 199 -3.28 20.05 9.87
CA ALA A 199 -3.72 20.98 10.90
C ALA A 199 -3.68 20.30 12.27
N GLU A 200 -3.08 20.99 13.26
CA GLU A 200 -2.95 20.56 14.65
C GLU A 200 -3.93 21.28 15.59
N SER A 201 -4.65 22.27 15.06
CA SER A 201 -5.66 23.03 15.79
C SER A 201 -6.94 23.26 14.95
N GLU A 202 -8.07 23.51 15.64
CA GLU A 202 -9.33 23.86 14.99
C GLU A 202 -9.20 25.12 14.11
N GLY A 203 -8.45 26.14 14.60
CA GLY A 203 -8.22 27.37 13.86
C GLY A 203 -7.43 27.16 12.56
N GLU A 204 -6.43 26.30 12.59
CA GLU A 204 -5.67 25.94 11.37
C GLU A 204 -6.53 25.16 10.39
N ALA A 205 -7.35 24.21 10.89
CA ALA A 205 -8.27 23.45 10.05
C ALA A 205 -9.26 24.34 9.34
N GLU A 206 -9.84 25.32 10.04
CA GLU A 206 -10.76 26.32 9.47
C GLU A 206 -10.06 27.22 8.45
N ALA A 207 -8.87 27.72 8.81
CA ALA A 207 -8.08 28.53 7.89
C ALA A 207 -7.72 27.77 6.62
N ALA A 208 -7.40 26.47 6.71
CA ALA A 208 -7.11 25.62 5.57
C ALA A 208 -8.35 25.45 4.66
N VAL A 209 -9.52 25.20 5.28
CA VAL A 209 -10.79 25.12 4.53
C VAL A 209 -11.08 26.46 3.84
N LEU A 210 -11.03 27.57 4.54
CA LEU A 210 -11.34 28.90 3.98
C LEU A 210 -10.35 29.29 2.87
N ALA A 211 -9.08 28.95 2.99
CA ALA A 211 -8.04 29.18 1.98
C ALA A 211 -8.16 28.26 0.75
N GLY A 212 -9.11 27.33 0.73
CA GLY A 212 -9.39 26.50 -0.44
C GLY A 212 -8.57 25.22 -0.52
N ALA A 213 -8.10 24.65 0.58
CA ALA A 213 -7.49 23.32 0.60
C ALA A 213 -8.45 22.27 -0.01
N ASP A 214 -7.90 21.31 -0.75
CA ASP A 214 -8.65 20.16 -1.29
C ASP A 214 -8.87 19.08 -0.22
N GLY A 215 -7.99 19.00 0.76
CA GLY A 215 -8.08 18.13 1.92
C GLY A 215 -7.49 18.80 3.16
N VAL A 216 -8.01 18.44 4.32
CA VAL A 216 -7.44 18.81 5.63
C VAL A 216 -7.17 17.53 6.40
N LEU A 217 -5.90 17.33 6.75
CA LEU A 217 -5.46 16.26 7.62
C LEU A 217 -5.47 16.79 9.06
N LEU A 218 -6.36 16.23 9.87
CA LEU A 218 -6.57 16.57 11.27
C LEU A 218 -5.68 15.65 12.12
N ASP A 219 -4.51 16.17 12.52
CA ASP A 219 -3.50 15.37 13.20
C ASP A 219 -3.75 15.33 14.72
N GLU A 220 -3.79 14.12 15.26
CA GLU A 220 -3.98 13.82 16.69
C GLU A 220 -5.28 14.37 17.33
N PHE A 221 -6.29 14.77 16.55
CA PHE A 221 -7.61 15.15 17.08
C PHE A 221 -8.31 13.94 17.69
N SER A 222 -8.91 14.12 18.87
CA SER A 222 -9.74 13.08 19.49
C SER A 222 -11.05 12.86 18.73
N PRO A 223 -11.68 11.67 18.81
CA PRO A 223 -13.02 11.45 18.22
C PRO A 223 -14.09 12.43 18.73
N ALA A 224 -13.99 12.91 19.98
CA ALA A 224 -14.91 13.89 20.54
C ALA A 224 -14.76 15.26 19.87
N ALA A 225 -13.51 15.72 19.71
CA ALA A 225 -13.22 16.97 19.00
C ALA A 225 -13.67 16.90 17.53
N LEU A 226 -13.39 15.79 16.85
CA LEU A 226 -13.81 15.60 15.45
C LEU A 226 -15.33 15.65 15.27
N ARG A 227 -16.13 15.05 16.17
CA ARG A 227 -17.59 15.12 16.09
C ARG A 227 -18.14 16.55 16.15
N ALA A 228 -17.48 17.44 16.89
CA ALA A 228 -17.84 18.85 16.94
C ALA A 228 -17.33 19.65 15.74
N LEU A 229 -16.08 19.38 15.32
CA LEU A 229 -15.39 20.16 14.29
C LEU A 229 -15.84 19.82 12.87
N VAL A 230 -16.06 18.55 12.54
CA VAL A 230 -16.38 18.08 11.17
C VAL A 230 -17.61 18.78 10.57
N PRO A 231 -18.77 18.91 11.27
CA PRO A 231 -19.90 19.63 10.71
C PRO A 231 -19.60 21.09 10.39
N ARG A 232 -18.80 21.75 11.22
CA ARG A 232 -18.37 23.14 11.04
C ARG A 232 -17.46 23.30 9.82
N LEU A 233 -16.47 22.41 9.65
CA LEU A 233 -15.62 22.42 8.45
C LEU A 233 -16.41 22.17 7.17
N ARG A 234 -17.41 21.28 7.21
CA ARG A 234 -18.31 21.04 6.07
C ARG A 234 -19.12 22.31 5.72
N GLN A 235 -19.63 22.99 6.73
CA GLN A 235 -20.37 24.25 6.53
C GLN A 235 -19.47 25.33 5.92
N LEU A 236 -18.26 25.51 6.44
CA LEU A 236 -17.27 26.46 5.88
C LEU A 236 -16.92 26.11 4.43
N ALA A 237 -16.71 24.84 4.12
CA ALA A 237 -16.43 24.41 2.76
C ALA A 237 -17.57 24.72 1.79
N ALA A 238 -18.81 24.56 2.21
CA ALA A 238 -19.99 24.87 1.40
C ALA A 238 -20.15 26.36 1.11
N GLN A 239 -19.61 27.25 1.97
CA GLN A 239 -19.66 28.71 1.83
C GLN A 239 -18.53 29.28 0.96
N ARG A 240 -17.56 28.47 0.54
CA ARG A 240 -16.46 28.94 -0.29
C ARG A 240 -16.93 29.42 -1.67
N PRO A 241 -16.27 30.45 -2.26
CA PRO A 241 -16.51 30.81 -3.64
C PRO A 241 -16.29 29.62 -4.58
N GLY A 242 -17.26 29.35 -5.45
CA GLY A 242 -17.25 28.21 -6.36
C GLY A 242 -17.80 26.91 -5.76
N GLY A 243 -18.11 26.87 -4.47
CA GLY A 243 -18.59 25.69 -3.76
C GLY A 243 -17.57 24.54 -3.85
N GLY A 244 -17.69 23.53 -3.05
CA GLY A 244 -16.84 22.36 -3.20
C GLY A 244 -16.67 21.61 -1.88
N GLY A 245 -16.60 20.28 -1.99
CA GLY A 245 -16.26 19.44 -0.86
C GLY A 245 -14.81 19.61 -0.45
N VAL A 246 -14.51 19.33 0.80
CA VAL A 246 -13.17 19.15 1.32
C VAL A 246 -13.06 17.74 1.85
N VAL A 247 -11.96 17.06 1.57
CA VAL A 247 -11.69 15.74 2.19
C VAL A 247 -11.17 15.99 3.61
N LEU A 248 -11.84 15.41 4.60
CA LEU A 248 -11.42 15.47 6.01
C LEU A 248 -10.78 14.14 6.38
N GLU A 249 -9.51 14.21 6.72
CA GLU A 249 -8.69 13.05 7.05
C GLU A 249 -8.26 13.12 8.51
N ALA A 250 -8.27 11.99 9.23
CA ALA A 250 -7.65 11.88 10.54
C ALA A 250 -6.34 11.09 10.47
N SER A 251 -5.34 11.54 11.22
CA SER A 251 -4.02 10.94 11.38
C SER A 251 -3.71 10.72 12.86
N GLY A 252 -2.64 9.98 13.17
CA GLY A 252 -2.28 9.65 14.55
C GLY A 252 -3.18 8.59 15.21
N VAL A 253 -4.11 7.98 14.47
CA VAL A 253 -5.13 7.07 14.98
C VAL A 253 -4.52 5.72 15.35
N GLN A 254 -4.76 5.28 16.60
CA GLN A 254 -4.38 3.93 17.03
C GLN A 254 -5.38 2.90 16.48
N PRO A 255 -4.91 1.70 16.07
CA PRO A 255 -5.78 0.65 15.51
C PRO A 255 -7.00 0.32 16.36
N ALA A 256 -6.87 0.31 17.68
CA ALA A 256 -7.97 0.02 18.62
C ALA A 256 -9.06 1.11 18.65
N GLN A 257 -8.82 2.27 18.07
CA GLN A 257 -9.75 3.43 18.09
C GLN A 257 -10.47 3.64 16.77
N LEU A 258 -10.15 2.86 15.72
CA LEU A 258 -10.69 3.06 14.37
C LEU A 258 -12.21 3.19 14.32
N ALA A 259 -12.95 2.33 15.03
CA ALA A 259 -14.41 2.38 15.05
C ALA A 259 -14.94 3.71 15.64
N ALA A 260 -14.26 4.26 16.66
CA ALA A 260 -14.64 5.55 17.24
C ALA A 260 -14.43 6.72 16.30
N TYR A 261 -13.35 6.68 15.50
CA TYR A 261 -13.08 7.65 14.43
C TYR A 261 -14.04 7.47 13.25
N GLY A 262 -14.42 6.24 12.92
CA GLY A 262 -15.39 5.94 11.89
C GLY A 262 -16.75 6.60 12.13
N ALA A 263 -17.10 6.91 13.38
CA ALA A 263 -18.37 7.56 13.77
C ALA A 263 -18.30 9.10 13.84
N THR A 264 -17.24 9.74 13.32
CA THR A 264 -17.03 11.21 13.44
C THR A 264 -17.46 12.01 12.23
N GLY A 265 -17.76 11.36 11.09
CA GLY A 265 -18.14 12.01 9.85
C GLY A 265 -16.95 12.47 8.97
N ILE A 266 -15.71 12.05 9.28
CA ILE A 266 -14.55 12.21 8.40
C ILE A 266 -14.65 11.29 7.19
N ASP A 267 -13.83 11.54 6.15
CA ASP A 267 -13.80 10.74 4.92
C ASP A 267 -12.70 9.67 4.91
N LEU A 268 -11.61 9.95 5.62
CA LEU A 268 -10.38 9.19 5.48
C LEU A 268 -9.66 9.06 6.83
N ILE A 269 -9.06 7.92 7.07
CA ILE A 269 -8.08 7.73 8.14
C ILE A 269 -6.79 7.27 7.48
N SER A 270 -5.67 7.97 7.70
CA SER A 270 -4.36 7.51 7.25
C SER A 270 -3.56 6.90 8.40
N THR A 271 -2.94 5.76 8.12
CA THR A 271 -2.08 5.07 9.09
C THR A 271 -0.96 4.31 8.39
N SER A 272 0.20 4.30 9.02
CA SER A 272 1.33 3.48 8.58
C SER A 272 1.30 2.05 9.14
N ALA A 273 0.43 1.76 10.09
CA ALA A 273 0.43 0.51 10.84
C ALA A 273 0.45 -0.76 9.96
N PRO A 274 -0.33 -0.86 8.86
CA PRO A 274 -0.28 -2.03 7.98
C PRO A 274 1.09 -2.27 7.36
N VAL A 275 1.84 -1.20 7.09
CA VAL A 275 3.17 -1.29 6.48
C VAL A 275 4.25 -1.46 7.52
N THR A 276 4.22 -0.67 8.59
CA THR A 276 5.34 -0.61 9.56
C THR A 276 5.30 -1.72 10.62
N ARG A 277 4.15 -2.39 10.81
CA ARG A 277 3.94 -3.34 11.91
C ARG A 277 3.40 -4.70 11.47
N ALA A 278 3.08 -4.91 10.18
CA ALA A 278 2.55 -6.19 9.72
C ALA A 278 3.60 -7.31 9.85
N PRO A 279 3.26 -8.44 10.46
CA PRO A 279 4.06 -9.66 10.33
C PRO A 279 3.97 -10.18 8.89
N TRP A 280 4.96 -10.92 8.47
CA TRP A 280 4.91 -11.62 7.18
C TRP A 280 3.89 -12.76 7.25
N LEU A 281 3.15 -12.97 6.16
CA LEU A 281 2.33 -14.19 6.03
C LEU A 281 3.25 -15.35 5.64
N ASP A 282 3.24 -16.43 6.42
CA ASP A 282 4.11 -17.58 6.16
C ASP A 282 3.64 -18.36 4.91
N LEU A 283 4.46 -18.32 3.86
CA LEU A 283 4.28 -19.03 2.60
C LEU A 283 5.45 -20.01 2.39
N SER A 284 5.19 -21.12 1.70
CA SER A 284 6.23 -22.06 1.31
C SER A 284 6.07 -22.51 -0.14
N MET A 285 7.19 -22.79 -0.79
CA MET A 285 7.23 -23.52 -2.04
C MET A 285 7.52 -24.99 -1.77
N ARG A 286 6.79 -25.88 -2.48
CA ARG A 286 6.97 -27.33 -2.42
C ARG A 286 7.19 -27.86 -3.82
N PHE A 287 8.17 -28.73 -3.96
CA PHE A 287 8.47 -29.43 -5.22
C PHE A 287 7.69 -30.72 -5.27
N GLU A 288 7.24 -31.11 -6.46
CA GLU A 288 6.55 -32.39 -6.69
C GLU A 288 7.61 -33.48 -6.99
N ALA A 289 7.58 -34.56 -6.20
CA ALA A 289 8.61 -35.59 -6.23
C ALA A 289 8.54 -36.55 -7.46
N ASP A 290 7.41 -36.52 -8.19
CA ASP A 290 7.10 -37.54 -9.22
C ASP A 290 7.41 -37.06 -10.65
N TRP A 291 8.33 -36.10 -10.79
CA TRP A 291 8.73 -35.59 -12.09
C TRP A 291 10.11 -36.16 -12.48
N VAL A 292 10.07 -37.35 -13.09
CA VAL A 292 11.22 -37.95 -13.80
C VAL A 292 10.86 -38.10 -15.27
#